data_fefcb29309b0b50c4f7f36a5012a04ea
#
_entry.id   fefcb29309b0b50c4f7f36a5012a04ea
#
_cell.length_a   1.000
_cell.length_b   1.000
_cell.length_c   1.000
_cell.angle_alpha   90.00
_cell.angle_beta   90.00
_cell.angle_gamma   90.00
#
_symmetry.space_group_name_H-M   'P 1'
#
loop_
_entity.id
_entity.type
_entity.pdbx_description
1 polymer ?
#
loop_
_entity_poly.entity_id
_entity_poly.type
_entity_poly.pdbx_seq_one_letter_code
_entity_poly.pdbx_strand_id
1 'polypeptide(L)'
;MHWYRMEQSIGKNSIVGSTVKDPDLLPDHVAADEKHSKLQGERIYIPTVVGEQCILGVSVSENAGEEGLTEAYSKFRDEAKDIKPEYNPKSVNTDGWKATMKAWGSLFPGILVICCFLHVFIKIRDRSRKKFTDCFEATADRLWKCYKATSKASFSQKVRRLYEWVRSKEAQN
;
A
#
# COMPACT_ATOMS: atom_id res chain seq x y z
N MET A 1 21.83 10.54 25.42
CA MET A 1 20.57 11.11 25.96
C MET A 1 19.89 12.14 25.05
N HIS A 2 20.61 12.89 24.22
CA HIS A 2 20.07 13.89 23.28
C HIS A 2 19.25 13.28 22.14
N TRP A 3 19.73 12.22 21.51
CA TRP A 3 19.05 11.50 20.43
C TRP A 3 17.68 10.92 20.86
N TYR A 4 17.60 10.28 22.01
CA TYR A 4 16.37 9.72 22.55
C TYR A 4 15.29 10.79 22.78
N ARG A 5 15.69 11.98 23.25
CA ARG A 5 14.74 13.11 23.40
C ARG A 5 14.28 13.66 22.06
N MET A 6 15.16 13.64 21.07
CA MET A 6 14.84 14.09 19.71
C MET A 6 13.89 13.10 19.02
N GLU A 7 14.13 11.81 19.14
CA GLU A 7 13.24 10.76 18.63
C GLU A 7 11.87 10.82 19.30
N GLN A 8 11.80 11.01 20.61
CA GLN A 8 10.52 11.20 21.31
C GLN A 8 9.80 12.51 20.94
N SER A 9 10.55 13.57 20.69
CA SER A 9 9.99 14.84 20.24
C SER A 9 9.38 14.70 18.83
N ILE A 10 10.08 14.03 17.92
CA ILE A 10 9.59 13.75 16.55
C ILE A 10 8.37 12.83 16.62
N GLY A 11 8.40 11.79 17.45
CA GLY A 11 7.27 10.85 17.61
C GLY A 11 6.02 11.43 18.27
N LYS A 12 6.11 12.60 18.90
CA LYS A 12 4.97 13.30 19.50
C LYS A 12 4.35 14.35 18.58
N ASN A 13 5.04 14.75 17.53
CA ASN A 13 4.54 15.73 16.59
C ASN A 13 3.74 15.05 15.49
N SER A 14 2.64 15.67 15.08
CA SER A 14 1.88 15.25 13.92
C SER A 14 2.76 15.27 12.68
N ILE A 15 2.89 14.13 12.00
CA ILE A 15 3.65 14.03 10.75
C ILE A 15 2.92 14.81 9.65
N VAL A 16 1.59 14.72 9.61
CA VAL A 16 0.77 15.50 8.67
C VAL A 16 0.95 16.98 8.92
N GLY A 17 0.78 17.43 10.16
CA GLY A 17 0.91 18.85 10.53
C GLY A 17 2.30 19.42 10.40
N SER A 18 3.36 18.59 10.42
CA SER A 18 4.74 19.03 10.18
C SER A 18 5.11 19.05 8.69
N THR A 19 4.49 18.19 7.88
CA THR A 19 4.79 18.02 6.45
C THR A 19 3.84 18.83 5.58
N VAL A 20 2.55 18.83 5.90
CA VAL A 20 1.50 19.54 5.17
C VAL A 20 0.91 20.61 6.07
N LYS A 21 1.23 21.86 5.79
CA LYS A 21 0.72 23.01 6.58
C LYS A 21 -0.49 23.68 5.93
N ASP A 22 -0.69 23.44 4.66
CA ASP A 22 -1.82 23.93 3.88
C ASP A 22 -2.84 22.80 3.68
N PRO A 23 -4.09 22.96 4.14
CA PRO A 23 -5.14 21.96 3.96
C PRO A 23 -5.35 21.53 2.51
N ASP A 24 -5.09 22.44 1.56
CA ASP A 24 -5.29 22.19 0.13
C ASP A 24 -4.16 21.34 -0.50
N LEU A 25 -3.05 21.16 0.23
CA LEU A 25 -1.95 20.28 -0.16
C LEU A 25 -2.12 18.84 0.33
N LEU A 26 -3.18 18.52 1.08
CA LEU A 26 -3.50 17.14 1.42
C LEU A 26 -3.88 16.38 0.14
N PRO A 27 -3.18 15.29 -0.21
CA PRO A 27 -3.36 14.65 -1.51
C PRO A 27 -4.66 13.85 -1.58
N ASP A 28 -5.32 13.88 -2.73
CA ASP A 28 -6.47 13.05 -3.04
C ASP A 28 -6.12 11.55 -3.17
N HIS A 29 -4.86 11.23 -3.47
CA HIS A 29 -4.37 9.89 -3.71
C HIS A 29 -3.18 9.59 -2.79
N VAL A 30 -3.29 8.55 -1.98
CA VAL A 30 -2.25 8.14 -1.05
C VAL A 30 -1.79 6.72 -1.33
N ALA A 31 -0.62 6.35 -0.82
CA ALA A 31 -0.18 4.97 -0.76
C ALA A 31 0.05 4.55 0.70
N ALA A 32 -0.25 3.30 0.99
CA ALA A 32 -0.10 2.71 2.33
C ALA A 32 0.59 1.36 2.24
N ASP A 33 1.53 1.13 3.13
CA ASP A 33 2.29 -0.11 3.23
C ASP A 33 2.73 -0.35 4.68
N GLU A 34 2.95 -1.61 5.05
CA GLU A 34 3.40 -2.01 6.38
C GLU A 34 4.79 -2.63 6.33
N LYS A 35 5.76 -1.96 6.91
CA LYS A 35 7.08 -2.58 7.13
C LYS A 35 7.01 -3.54 8.31
N HIS A 36 7.33 -4.80 8.05
CA HIS A 36 7.51 -5.80 9.11
C HIS A 36 8.86 -5.61 9.78
N SER A 37 8.90 -5.54 11.10
CA SER A 37 10.10 -5.33 11.90
C SER A 37 10.05 -6.13 13.20
N LYS A 38 11.06 -5.97 14.05
CA LYS A 38 11.10 -6.51 15.40
C LYS A 38 11.54 -5.43 16.37
N LEU A 39 10.88 -5.38 17.52
CA LEU A 39 11.26 -4.55 18.65
C LEU A 39 11.47 -5.48 19.85
N GLN A 40 12.66 -5.49 20.43
CA GLN A 40 13.03 -6.35 21.57
C GLN A 40 12.72 -7.86 21.36
N GLY A 41 12.83 -8.32 20.09
CA GLY A 41 12.53 -9.70 19.72
C GLY A 41 11.07 -9.93 19.28
N GLU A 42 10.14 -9.09 19.69
CA GLU A 42 8.73 -9.16 19.33
C GLU A 42 8.48 -8.60 17.93
N ARG A 43 7.53 -9.22 17.21
CA ARG A 43 7.16 -8.78 15.85
C ARG A 43 6.31 -7.53 15.94
N ILE A 44 6.72 -6.50 15.21
CA ILE A 44 5.96 -5.27 15.04
C ILE A 44 5.71 -4.97 13.56
N TYR A 45 4.71 -4.16 13.31
CA TYR A 45 4.33 -3.63 12.01
C TYR A 45 4.42 -2.11 12.07
N ILE A 46 4.92 -1.51 11.01
CA ILE A 46 5.08 -0.06 10.91
C ILE A 46 4.23 0.42 9.73
N PRO A 47 2.91 0.63 9.95
CA PRO A 47 2.04 1.20 8.95
C PRO A 47 2.51 2.62 8.59
N THR A 48 2.68 2.83 7.30
CA THR A 48 3.18 4.09 6.75
C THR A 48 2.22 4.59 5.68
N VAL A 49 1.89 5.87 5.72
CA VAL A 49 1.10 6.55 4.69
C VAL A 49 1.97 7.56 3.99
N VAL A 50 1.98 7.52 2.66
CA VAL A 50 2.73 8.46 1.84
C VAL A 50 1.81 9.12 0.81
N GLY A 51 2.09 10.37 0.50
CA GLY A 51 1.42 11.10 -0.56
C GLY A 51 2.41 11.99 -1.29
N GLU A 52 2.31 12.01 -2.61
CA GLU A 52 3.21 12.72 -3.50
C GLU A 52 4.69 12.37 -3.23
N GLN A 53 5.43 13.18 -2.50
CA GLN A 53 6.84 12.95 -2.24
C GLN A 53 7.16 12.98 -0.73
N CYS A 54 6.17 12.81 0.13
CA CYS A 54 6.35 12.90 1.57
C CYS A 54 5.64 11.79 2.34
N ILE A 55 6.13 11.53 3.55
CA ILE A 55 5.48 10.66 4.52
C ILE A 55 4.41 11.49 5.23
N LEU A 56 3.17 11.03 5.18
CA LEU A 56 2.01 11.69 5.79
C LEU A 56 1.64 11.08 7.13
N GLY A 57 1.97 9.82 7.36
CA GLY A 57 1.68 9.14 8.62
C GLY A 57 2.59 7.94 8.84
N VAL A 58 3.02 7.76 10.08
CA VAL A 58 3.73 6.56 10.54
C VAL A 58 3.24 6.21 11.93
N SER A 59 2.98 4.93 12.14
CA SER A 59 2.65 4.41 13.47
C SER A 59 3.26 3.03 13.68
N VAL A 60 3.14 2.52 14.89
CA VAL A 60 3.59 1.17 15.23
C VAL A 60 2.37 0.36 15.68
N SER A 61 2.24 -0.87 15.18
CA SER A 61 1.24 -1.83 15.60
C SER A 61 1.92 -3.16 15.96
N GLU A 62 1.51 -3.75 17.05
CA GLU A 62 1.93 -5.09 17.45
C GLU A 62 1.08 -6.17 16.74
N ASN A 63 -0.05 -5.77 16.18
CA ASN A 63 -1.00 -6.66 15.51
C ASN A 63 -1.18 -6.28 14.02
N ALA A 64 -1.07 -7.29 13.18
CA ALA A 64 -1.30 -7.19 11.75
C ALA A 64 -2.76 -7.43 11.31
N GLY A 65 -3.65 -7.66 12.25
CA GLY A 65 -5.08 -7.83 12.00
C GLY A 65 -5.76 -6.52 11.61
N GLU A 66 -7.00 -6.64 11.18
CA GLU A 66 -7.83 -5.50 10.76
C GLU A 66 -7.93 -4.42 11.86
N GLU A 67 -8.18 -4.84 13.12
CA GLU A 67 -8.32 -3.92 14.25
C GLU A 67 -7.02 -3.14 14.52
N GLY A 68 -5.89 -3.84 14.65
CA GLY A 68 -4.59 -3.21 14.92
C GLY A 68 -4.16 -2.27 13.81
N LEU A 69 -4.40 -2.62 12.54
CA LEU A 69 -4.10 -1.73 11.42
C LEU A 69 -5.09 -0.56 11.34
N THR A 70 -6.36 -0.77 11.67
CA THR A 70 -7.33 0.32 11.74
C THR A 70 -6.93 1.35 12.80
N GLU A 71 -6.55 0.90 14.00
CA GLU A 71 -6.04 1.78 15.06
C GLU A 71 -4.77 2.52 14.61
N ALA A 72 -3.83 1.81 13.99
CA ALA A 72 -2.59 2.40 13.54
C ALA A 72 -2.78 3.46 12.45
N TYR A 73 -3.63 3.19 11.46
CA TYR A 73 -3.95 4.16 10.38
C TYR A 73 -4.91 5.26 10.84
N SER A 74 -5.67 5.07 11.93
CA SER A 74 -6.54 6.12 12.45
C SER A 74 -5.77 7.37 12.86
N LYS A 75 -4.52 7.23 13.30
CA LYS A 75 -3.64 8.36 13.64
C LYS A 75 -3.45 9.30 12.46
N PHE A 76 -3.18 8.75 11.26
CA PHE A 76 -3.13 9.55 10.04
C PHE A 76 -4.47 10.22 9.73
N ARG A 77 -5.59 9.46 9.82
CA ARG A 77 -6.92 10.02 9.58
C ARG A 77 -7.22 11.20 10.50
N ASP A 78 -6.94 11.03 11.79
CA ASP A 78 -7.25 12.02 12.80
C ASP A 78 -6.40 13.28 12.60
N GLU A 79 -5.09 13.13 12.40
CA GLU A 79 -4.18 14.24 12.09
C GLU A 79 -4.55 14.97 10.79
N ALA A 80 -4.96 14.23 9.75
CA ALA A 80 -5.38 14.83 8.49
C ALA A 80 -6.72 15.59 8.65
N LYS A 81 -7.64 15.07 9.46
CA LYS A 81 -8.93 15.73 9.75
C LYS A 81 -8.81 16.90 10.72
N ASP A 82 -7.81 16.93 11.57
CA ASP A 82 -7.50 18.12 12.40
C ASP A 82 -7.11 19.31 11.51
N ILE A 83 -6.45 19.05 10.37
CA ILE A 83 -6.08 20.08 9.39
C ILE A 83 -7.24 20.42 8.46
N LYS A 84 -7.94 19.40 7.96
CA LYS A 84 -9.07 19.49 7.02
C LYS A 84 -10.19 18.55 7.45
N PRO A 85 -11.19 19.04 8.22
CA PRO A 85 -12.23 18.19 8.81
C PRO A 85 -12.97 17.28 7.82
N GLU A 86 -13.17 17.75 6.59
CA GLU A 86 -13.84 17.01 5.52
C GLU A 86 -12.88 16.12 4.71
N TYR A 87 -11.61 16.00 5.10
CA TYR A 87 -10.62 15.21 4.33
C TYR A 87 -11.06 13.75 4.19
N ASN A 88 -11.15 13.36 2.94
CA ASN A 88 -11.47 11.99 2.53
C ASN A 88 -10.71 11.69 1.22
N PRO A 89 -9.58 10.98 1.25
CA PRO A 89 -8.81 10.70 0.05
C PRO A 89 -9.63 9.88 -0.94
N LYS A 90 -9.48 10.16 -2.23
CA LYS A 90 -10.21 9.46 -3.30
C LYS A 90 -9.74 8.04 -3.48
N SER A 91 -8.43 7.78 -3.29
CA SER A 91 -7.89 6.43 -3.39
C SER A 91 -6.70 6.19 -2.48
N VAL A 92 -6.51 4.90 -2.13
CA VAL A 92 -5.31 4.39 -1.49
C VAL A 92 -4.71 3.25 -2.34
N ASN A 93 -3.40 3.30 -2.56
CA ASN A 93 -2.65 2.22 -3.19
C ASN A 93 -2.00 1.35 -2.10
N THR A 94 -2.28 0.05 -2.08
CA THR A 94 -1.75 -0.91 -1.08
C THR A 94 -1.18 -2.16 -1.75
N ASP A 95 -0.50 -3.01 -0.97
CA ASP A 95 0.00 -4.32 -1.43
C ASP A 95 -1.12 -5.36 -1.69
N GLY A 96 -2.37 -5.01 -1.37
CA GLY A 96 -3.53 -5.88 -1.47
C GLY A 96 -3.73 -6.81 -0.26
N TRP A 97 -3.08 -6.52 0.88
CA TRP A 97 -3.36 -7.25 2.11
C TRP A 97 -4.77 -6.95 2.61
N LYS A 98 -5.55 -8.01 2.85
CA LYS A 98 -6.98 -7.88 3.19
C LYS A 98 -7.23 -7.03 4.45
N ALA A 99 -6.37 -7.16 5.47
CA ALA A 99 -6.49 -6.38 6.70
C ALA A 99 -6.33 -4.88 6.43
N THR A 100 -5.30 -4.49 5.64
CA THR A 100 -5.08 -3.11 5.21
C THR A 100 -6.26 -2.57 4.41
N MET A 101 -6.73 -3.33 3.43
CA MET A 101 -7.88 -2.92 2.60
C MET A 101 -9.13 -2.66 3.44
N LYS A 102 -9.40 -3.52 4.43
CA LYS A 102 -10.55 -3.36 5.33
C LYS A 102 -10.37 -2.17 6.28
N ALA A 103 -9.17 -2.02 6.87
CA ALA A 103 -8.85 -0.87 7.72
C ALA A 103 -9.09 0.45 6.98
N TRP A 104 -8.60 0.59 5.77
CA TRP A 104 -8.81 1.79 4.96
C TRP A 104 -10.28 2.00 4.57
N GLY A 105 -11.01 0.94 4.23
CA GLY A 105 -12.45 1.02 3.97
C GLY A 105 -13.29 1.46 5.16
N SER A 106 -12.89 1.04 6.38
CA SER A 106 -13.53 1.47 7.63
C SER A 106 -13.22 2.93 7.98
N LEU A 107 -11.95 3.35 7.78
CA LEU A 107 -11.49 4.70 8.13
C LEU A 107 -12.00 5.77 7.15
N PHE A 108 -12.11 5.42 5.88
CA PHE A 108 -12.52 6.30 4.79
C PHE A 108 -13.59 5.60 3.93
N PRO A 109 -14.87 5.65 4.35
CA PRO A 109 -15.96 5.03 3.61
C PRO A 109 -16.03 5.53 2.16
N GLY A 110 -16.11 4.59 1.22
CA GLY A 110 -16.16 4.90 -0.21
C GLY A 110 -14.81 5.12 -0.90
N ILE A 111 -13.70 5.00 -0.16
CA ILE A 111 -12.36 5.09 -0.77
C ILE A 111 -12.13 4.01 -1.82
N LEU A 112 -11.50 4.38 -2.94
CA LEU A 112 -11.07 3.44 -3.96
C LEU A 112 -9.73 2.78 -3.53
N VAL A 113 -9.77 1.49 -3.21
CA VAL A 113 -8.55 0.72 -2.91
C VAL A 113 -7.94 0.18 -4.19
N ILE A 114 -6.70 0.54 -4.46
CA ILE A 114 -5.93 0.14 -5.64
C ILE A 114 -4.82 -0.83 -5.20
N CYS A 115 -4.82 -2.04 -5.78
CA CYS A 115 -3.73 -2.99 -5.53
C CYS A 115 -2.46 -2.56 -6.28
N CYS A 116 -1.36 -2.47 -5.56
CA CYS A 116 -0.06 -2.09 -6.11
C CYS A 116 0.44 -3.15 -7.11
N PHE A 117 0.62 -2.72 -8.36
CA PHE A 117 1.13 -3.60 -9.42
C PHE A 117 2.53 -4.14 -9.10
N LEU A 118 3.39 -3.34 -8.49
CA LEU A 118 4.74 -3.76 -8.12
C LEU A 118 4.73 -4.96 -7.17
N HIS A 119 3.86 -4.95 -6.16
CA HIS A 119 3.73 -6.08 -5.22
C HIS A 119 3.20 -7.34 -5.90
N VAL A 120 2.25 -7.21 -6.83
CA VAL A 120 1.79 -8.34 -7.66
C VAL A 120 2.95 -8.90 -8.49
N PHE A 121 3.72 -8.04 -9.14
CA PHE A 121 4.89 -8.41 -9.94
C PHE A 121 5.95 -9.13 -9.11
N ILE A 122 6.30 -8.59 -7.93
CA ILE A 122 7.27 -9.19 -7.01
C ILE A 122 6.80 -10.58 -6.56
N LYS A 123 5.53 -10.72 -6.15
CA LYS A 123 4.96 -12.01 -5.73
C LYS A 123 5.02 -13.06 -6.85
N ILE A 124 4.76 -12.67 -8.09
CA ILE A 124 4.87 -13.57 -9.25
C ILE A 124 6.34 -13.94 -9.51
N ARG A 125 7.25 -12.95 -9.52
CA ARG A 125 8.69 -13.17 -9.69
C ARG A 125 9.25 -14.17 -8.68
N ASP A 126 8.93 -13.97 -7.39
CA ASP A 126 9.49 -14.78 -6.31
C ASP A 126 8.94 -16.22 -6.33
N ARG A 127 7.70 -16.40 -6.76
CA ARG A 127 7.13 -17.74 -6.99
C ARG A 127 7.73 -18.41 -8.23
N SER A 128 7.92 -17.69 -9.32
CA SER A 128 8.46 -18.21 -10.58
C SER A 128 9.91 -18.64 -10.43
N ARG A 129 10.74 -17.91 -9.70
CA ARG A 129 12.14 -18.27 -9.43
C ARG A 129 12.32 -19.66 -8.79
N LYS A 130 11.30 -20.13 -8.07
CA LYS A 130 11.35 -21.43 -7.36
C LYS A 130 10.88 -22.61 -8.21
N LYS A 131 9.99 -22.40 -9.18
CA LYS A 131 9.29 -23.50 -9.87
C LYS A 131 9.15 -23.33 -11.39
N PHE A 132 9.24 -22.10 -11.93
CA PHE A 132 8.88 -21.80 -13.32
C PHE A 132 9.80 -20.74 -13.93
N THR A 133 11.12 -20.93 -13.81
CA THR A 133 12.14 -19.98 -14.28
C THR A 133 11.96 -19.65 -15.76
N ASP A 134 11.71 -20.66 -16.57
CA ASP A 134 11.60 -20.55 -18.02
C ASP A 134 10.37 -19.78 -18.51
N CYS A 135 9.33 -19.70 -17.66
CA CYS A 135 8.10 -18.95 -17.98
C CYS A 135 8.10 -17.53 -17.44
N PHE A 136 9.07 -17.15 -16.60
CA PHE A 136 9.04 -15.87 -15.91
C PHE A 136 9.11 -14.68 -16.87
N GLU A 137 10.04 -14.67 -17.81
CA GLU A 137 10.21 -13.57 -18.77
C GLU A 137 8.94 -13.33 -19.59
N ALA A 138 8.38 -14.42 -20.11
CA ALA A 138 7.14 -14.34 -20.88
C ALA A 138 5.93 -13.87 -20.04
N THR A 139 5.89 -14.20 -18.74
CA THR A 139 4.89 -13.72 -17.80
C THR A 139 5.10 -12.25 -17.49
N ALA A 140 6.34 -11.85 -17.20
CA ALA A 140 6.72 -10.48 -16.93
C ALA A 140 6.33 -9.54 -18.08
N ASP A 141 6.66 -9.89 -19.30
CA ASP A 141 6.31 -9.13 -20.50
C ASP A 141 4.79 -8.89 -20.63
N ARG A 142 4.00 -9.93 -20.37
CA ARG A 142 2.53 -9.82 -20.42
C ARG A 142 1.95 -8.97 -19.31
N LEU A 143 2.51 -9.09 -18.10
CA LEU A 143 2.13 -8.23 -16.96
C LEU A 143 2.43 -6.76 -17.26
N TRP A 144 3.63 -6.46 -17.79
CA TRP A 144 3.99 -5.09 -18.18
C TRP A 144 3.09 -4.54 -19.29
N LYS A 145 2.67 -5.39 -20.25
CA LYS A 145 1.68 -4.99 -21.25
C LYS A 145 0.32 -4.66 -20.62
N CYS A 146 -0.09 -5.38 -19.56
CA CYS A 146 -1.31 -5.02 -18.82
C CYS A 146 -1.13 -3.67 -18.11
N TYR A 147 -0.03 -3.48 -17.39
CA TYR A 147 0.26 -2.23 -16.67
C TYR A 147 0.29 -1.01 -17.58
N LYS A 148 0.89 -1.13 -18.76
CA LYS A 148 0.98 -0.06 -19.76
C LYS A 148 -0.32 0.15 -20.57
N ALA A 149 -1.44 -0.41 -20.13
CA ALA A 149 -2.71 -0.20 -20.84
C ALA A 149 -3.23 1.22 -20.57
N THR A 150 -3.65 1.89 -21.64
CA THR A 150 -4.09 3.30 -21.60
C THR A 150 -5.61 3.46 -21.42
N SER A 151 -6.34 2.34 -21.39
CA SER A 151 -7.81 2.34 -21.19
C SER A 151 -8.27 1.09 -20.45
N LYS A 152 -9.42 1.17 -19.79
CA LYS A 152 -10.06 0.03 -19.13
C LYS A 152 -10.31 -1.14 -20.08
N ALA A 153 -10.76 -0.87 -21.29
CA ALA A 153 -11.02 -1.88 -22.31
C ALA A 153 -9.71 -2.60 -22.71
N SER A 154 -8.65 -1.84 -23.00
CA SER A 154 -7.32 -2.37 -23.32
C SER A 154 -6.75 -3.19 -22.17
N PHE A 155 -6.88 -2.72 -20.94
CA PHE A 155 -6.44 -3.44 -19.73
C PHE A 155 -7.18 -4.78 -19.62
N SER A 156 -8.52 -4.77 -19.67
CA SER A 156 -9.33 -6.00 -19.56
C SER A 156 -9.00 -7.02 -20.64
N GLN A 157 -8.79 -6.57 -21.89
CA GLN A 157 -8.38 -7.45 -22.98
C GLN A 157 -7.02 -8.09 -22.76
N LYS A 158 -6.03 -7.30 -22.29
CA LYS A 158 -4.68 -7.80 -22.02
C LYS A 158 -4.65 -8.77 -20.84
N VAL A 159 -5.43 -8.49 -19.78
CA VAL A 159 -5.58 -9.41 -18.63
C VAL A 159 -6.20 -10.73 -19.08
N ARG A 160 -7.26 -10.70 -19.92
CA ARG A 160 -7.87 -11.92 -20.46
C ARG A 160 -6.86 -12.75 -21.26
N ARG A 161 -6.10 -12.13 -22.17
CA ARG A 161 -5.04 -12.80 -22.94
C ARG A 161 -3.92 -13.38 -22.06
N LEU A 162 -3.55 -12.68 -20.98
CA LEU A 162 -2.60 -13.20 -20.00
C LEU A 162 -3.17 -14.45 -19.31
N TYR A 163 -4.42 -14.40 -18.87
CA TYR A 163 -5.09 -15.52 -18.22
C TYR A 163 -5.22 -16.75 -19.14
N GLU A 164 -5.65 -16.56 -20.38
CA GLU A 164 -5.76 -17.61 -21.40
C GLU A 164 -4.40 -18.25 -21.67
N TRP A 165 -3.34 -17.43 -21.75
CA TRP A 165 -1.99 -17.93 -21.94
C TRP A 165 -1.48 -18.74 -20.73
N VAL A 166 -1.73 -18.30 -19.50
CA VAL A 166 -1.38 -19.06 -18.28
C VAL A 166 -2.08 -20.42 -18.30
N ARG A 167 -3.39 -20.45 -18.58
CA ARG A 167 -4.14 -21.71 -18.67
C ARG A 167 -3.62 -22.66 -19.74
N SER A 168 -3.20 -22.13 -20.89
CA SER A 168 -2.61 -22.97 -21.96
C SER A 168 -1.27 -23.61 -21.51
N LYS A 169 -0.53 -22.95 -20.62
CA LYS A 169 0.71 -23.51 -20.05
C LYS A 169 0.47 -24.53 -18.96
N GLU A 170 -0.58 -24.34 -18.15
CA GLU A 170 -0.99 -25.34 -17.16
C GLU A 170 -1.45 -26.66 -17.80
N ALA A 171 -2.09 -26.59 -18.96
CA ALA A 171 -2.55 -27.77 -19.69
C ALA A 171 -1.42 -28.53 -20.43
N GLN A 172 -0.22 -27.94 -20.55
CA GLN A 172 0.94 -28.54 -21.19
C GLN A 172 1.91 -29.21 -20.20
N ASN A 173 1.71 -29.07 -18.90
CA ASN A 173 2.47 -29.69 -17.81
C ASN A 173 1.63 -30.73 -17.10
#